data_a279e839d17d5ec3f7091fd6f14cf72f
#
_entry.id   a279e839d17d5ec3f7091fd6f14cf72f
#
_cell.length_a   1.000
_cell.length_b   1.000
_cell.length_c   1.000
_cell.angle_alpha   90.00
_cell.angle_beta   90.00
_cell.angle_gamma   90.00
#
_symmetry.space_group_name_H-M   'P 1'
#
loop_
_entity.id
_entity.type
_entity.pdbx_description
1 polymer ?
#
loop_
_entity_poly.entity_id
_entity_poly.type
_entity_poly.pdbx_seq_one_letter_code
_entity_poly.pdbx_strand_id
1 'polypeptide(L)'
;MVRQKRKQKKPIVTFFAALGVAVLSIVLLFLENETIEYLLVLMVSLSLVMGGISYMIQNFRIKKYLAGILGLAGYILLAAVLIVLQYFLWIITIAPCLLIGIVSLIVGVVRALICVNCFSNGYRGGIMNGLFSIIFIFAGLVLIFSPLENFVTLRYIISLYLLIYAITLFGDFYAEVTRSDLEEERMHRRTHISLPNIITAFKIKNMVKEIYKEIEDNNFEKRIIVEDKENSSFDKVNLEINLHLTDPSGNQFGHMDIAIGDTVYSYGTYDKSKNKMAGFISQGTYAEIPKLPYYKYCIDNCGDYIISYCACFSEKQLNSVKDKISMFKEEYCEPLEFKLDHPEITTPDPDKRYGDSGENLVRFLNAKIFTVVDGSFKSYFGVNVNCVQFADWLLSDTGIDAVSMGGLRTPGVFYYMLENMFHRPNNRIIRKISYFSTKNIDEMIKLGS
;
A
#
# COMPACT_ATOMS: atom_id res chain seq x y z
N MET A 1 21.20 -1.24 16.42
CA MET A 1 20.36 -2.29 15.84
C MET A 1 19.49 -2.88 16.92
N VAL A 2 18.19 -2.96 16.70
CA VAL A 2 17.23 -3.63 17.62
C VAL A 2 16.64 -4.82 16.87
N ARG A 3 16.77 -6.03 17.41
CA ARG A 3 16.21 -7.25 16.82
C ARG A 3 15.00 -7.68 17.65
N GLN A 4 13.86 -7.84 17.00
CA GLN A 4 12.60 -8.24 17.63
C GLN A 4 12.05 -9.50 16.95
N LYS A 5 11.42 -10.39 17.75
CA LYS A 5 10.65 -11.50 17.23
C LYS A 5 9.17 -11.15 17.24
N ARG A 6 8.50 -11.19 16.11
CA ARG A 6 7.07 -10.90 15.98
C ARG A 6 6.24 -12.17 16.03
N LYS A 7 5.25 -12.18 16.94
CA LYS A 7 4.26 -13.26 17.01
C LYS A 7 3.38 -13.29 15.76
N GLN A 8 3.20 -14.46 15.19
CA GLN A 8 2.30 -14.67 14.05
C GLN A 8 0.83 -14.54 14.45
N LYS A 9 0.00 -14.05 13.54
CA LYS A 9 -1.46 -14.07 13.73
C LYS A 9 -1.94 -15.52 13.75
N LYS A 10 -2.79 -15.85 14.72
CA LYS A 10 -3.40 -17.20 14.77
C LYS A 10 -4.41 -17.31 13.62
N PRO A 11 -4.39 -18.39 12.83
CA PRO A 11 -5.33 -18.60 11.71
C PRO A 11 -6.80 -18.49 12.12
N ILE A 12 -7.10 -18.87 13.36
CA ILE A 12 -8.46 -18.78 13.93
C ILE A 12 -9.04 -17.36 13.90
N VAL A 13 -8.19 -16.31 13.99
CA VAL A 13 -8.63 -14.90 13.91
C VAL A 13 -9.11 -14.58 12.50
N THR A 14 -8.40 -15.09 11.46
CA THR A 14 -8.79 -14.92 10.06
C THR A 14 -10.13 -15.63 9.79
N PHE A 15 -10.33 -16.82 10.35
CA PHE A 15 -11.59 -17.55 10.25
C PHE A 15 -12.79 -16.78 10.83
N PHE A 16 -12.66 -16.30 12.08
CA PHE A 16 -13.74 -15.53 12.70
C PHE A 16 -14.01 -14.19 12.00
N ALA A 17 -12.97 -13.56 11.46
CA ALA A 17 -13.12 -12.36 10.65
C ALA A 17 -13.90 -12.68 9.37
N ALA A 18 -13.56 -13.77 8.67
CA ALA A 18 -14.27 -14.22 7.48
C ALA A 18 -15.75 -14.54 7.77
N LEU A 19 -15.99 -15.27 8.86
CA LEU A 19 -17.35 -15.63 9.29
C LEU A 19 -18.17 -14.38 9.65
N GLY A 20 -17.58 -13.45 10.39
CA GLY A 20 -18.25 -12.20 10.77
C GLY A 20 -18.63 -11.36 9.55
N VAL A 21 -17.73 -11.24 8.57
CA VAL A 21 -18.01 -10.51 7.32
C VAL A 21 -19.08 -11.24 6.49
N ALA A 22 -19.05 -12.56 6.41
CA ALA A 22 -20.08 -13.35 5.71
C ALA A 22 -21.45 -13.16 6.34
N VAL A 23 -21.55 -13.27 7.67
CA VAL A 23 -22.80 -13.04 8.41
C VAL A 23 -23.31 -11.61 8.18
N LEU A 24 -22.43 -10.60 8.28
CA LEU A 24 -22.80 -9.21 8.02
C LEU A 24 -23.34 -9.02 6.59
N SER A 25 -22.71 -9.65 5.60
CA SER A 25 -23.17 -9.62 4.21
C SER A 25 -24.57 -10.20 4.07
N ILE A 26 -24.82 -11.38 4.65
CA ILE A 26 -26.13 -12.04 4.59
C ILE A 26 -27.20 -11.20 5.32
N VAL A 27 -26.87 -10.69 6.51
CA VAL A 27 -27.76 -9.84 7.28
C VAL A 27 -28.18 -8.61 6.47
N LEU A 28 -27.21 -7.93 5.81
CA LEU A 28 -27.50 -6.79 4.94
C LEU A 28 -28.38 -7.13 3.73
N LEU A 29 -28.36 -8.37 3.25
CA LEU A 29 -29.25 -8.79 2.15
C LEU A 29 -30.72 -8.89 2.55
N PHE A 30 -30.98 -9.38 3.75
CA PHE A 30 -32.33 -9.77 4.20
C PHE A 30 -33.01 -8.77 5.15
N LEU A 31 -32.25 -7.87 5.79
CA LEU A 31 -32.86 -6.87 6.66
C LEU A 31 -33.61 -5.80 5.87
N GLU A 32 -34.69 -5.32 6.45
CA GLU A 32 -35.42 -4.15 5.94
C GLU A 32 -34.55 -2.88 6.04
N ASN A 33 -34.81 -1.93 5.13
CA ASN A 33 -34.00 -0.71 5.05
C ASN A 33 -33.98 0.08 6.37
N GLU A 34 -35.16 0.24 6.99
CA GLU A 34 -35.30 0.93 8.28
C GLU A 34 -34.45 0.28 9.36
N THR A 35 -34.47 -1.05 9.43
CA THR A 35 -33.64 -1.80 10.40
C THR A 35 -32.13 -1.60 10.15
N ILE A 36 -31.70 -1.53 8.88
CA ILE A 36 -30.31 -1.28 8.54
C ILE A 36 -29.89 0.13 8.94
N GLU A 37 -30.71 1.12 8.67
CA GLU A 37 -30.48 2.51 9.08
C GLU A 37 -30.33 2.62 10.59
N TYR A 38 -31.22 1.98 11.37
CA TYR A 38 -31.10 1.90 12.82
C TYR A 38 -29.81 1.25 13.27
N LEU A 39 -29.43 0.12 12.68
CA LEU A 39 -28.21 -0.59 13.02
C LEU A 39 -26.95 0.23 12.68
N LEU A 40 -26.93 0.92 11.53
CA LEU A 40 -25.82 1.80 11.15
C LEU A 40 -25.63 2.93 12.17
N VAL A 41 -26.70 3.62 12.53
CA VAL A 41 -26.65 4.69 13.55
C VAL A 41 -26.19 4.14 14.90
N LEU A 42 -26.72 3.00 15.31
CA LEU A 42 -26.33 2.35 16.55
C LEU A 42 -24.84 1.97 16.54
N MET A 43 -24.34 1.36 15.45
CA MET A 43 -22.94 0.99 15.32
C MET A 43 -22.01 2.20 15.35
N VAL A 44 -22.35 3.27 14.63
CA VAL A 44 -21.56 4.51 14.63
C VAL A 44 -21.58 5.16 16.03
N SER A 45 -22.74 5.24 16.66
CA SER A 45 -22.87 5.79 18.01
C SER A 45 -22.09 4.97 19.04
N LEU A 46 -22.14 3.65 18.97
CA LEU A 46 -21.35 2.76 19.83
C LEU A 46 -19.84 2.95 19.59
N SER A 47 -19.43 3.08 18.34
CA SER A 47 -18.04 3.34 17.98
C SER A 47 -17.53 4.67 18.52
N LEU A 48 -18.35 5.71 18.50
CA LEU A 48 -18.04 7.00 19.10
C LEU A 48 -17.87 6.88 20.62
N VAL A 49 -18.80 6.22 21.32
CA VAL A 49 -18.69 6.00 22.77
C VAL A 49 -17.41 5.23 23.12
N MET A 50 -17.10 4.15 22.38
CA MET A 50 -15.87 3.39 22.57
C MET A 50 -14.62 4.22 22.29
N GLY A 51 -14.65 5.07 21.26
CA GLY A 51 -13.63 6.06 20.98
C GLY A 51 -13.43 7.05 22.14
N GLY A 52 -14.53 7.56 22.70
CA GLY A 52 -14.52 8.43 23.87
C GLY A 52 -13.92 7.77 25.11
N ILE A 53 -14.27 6.52 25.39
CA ILE A 53 -13.69 5.73 26.48
C ILE A 53 -12.17 5.55 26.26
N SER A 54 -11.76 5.20 25.06
CA SER A 54 -10.35 5.05 24.72
C SER A 54 -9.58 6.37 24.90
N TYR A 55 -10.15 7.48 24.44
CA TYR A 55 -9.59 8.82 24.62
C TYR A 55 -9.46 9.20 26.10
N MET A 56 -10.49 8.91 26.91
CA MET A 56 -10.46 9.14 28.37
C MET A 56 -9.33 8.33 29.03
N ILE A 57 -9.22 7.03 28.73
CA ILE A 57 -8.17 6.16 29.29
C ILE A 57 -6.78 6.69 28.93
N GLN A 58 -6.55 7.11 27.69
CA GLN A 58 -5.28 7.68 27.26
C GLN A 58 -4.92 8.95 28.04
N ASN A 59 -5.89 9.87 28.20
CA ASN A 59 -5.66 11.11 28.93
C ASN A 59 -5.45 10.88 30.43
N PHE A 60 -6.10 9.87 31.03
CA PHE A 60 -5.89 9.50 32.43
C PHE A 60 -4.48 8.96 32.66
N ARG A 61 -3.92 8.19 31.73
CA ARG A 61 -2.54 7.71 31.81
C ARG A 61 -1.50 8.85 31.86
N ILE A 62 -1.79 9.96 31.19
CA ILE A 62 -0.91 11.17 31.19
C ILE A 62 -1.38 12.23 32.21
N LYS A 63 -2.24 11.85 33.18
CA LYS A 63 -2.74 12.70 34.28
C LYS A 63 -3.56 13.95 33.84
N LYS A 64 -4.09 13.94 32.60
CA LYS A 64 -4.96 15.00 32.06
C LYS A 64 -6.44 14.65 32.27
N TYR A 65 -6.87 14.51 33.53
CA TYR A 65 -8.20 13.99 33.89
C TYR A 65 -9.37 14.80 33.32
N LEU A 66 -9.30 16.13 33.41
CA LEU A 66 -10.35 17.01 32.92
C LEU A 66 -10.53 16.89 31.40
N ALA A 67 -9.44 16.87 30.66
CA ALA A 67 -9.47 16.68 29.19
C ALA A 67 -10.05 15.32 28.80
N GLY A 68 -9.74 14.26 29.56
CA GLY A 68 -10.31 12.94 29.37
C GLY A 68 -11.82 12.90 29.58
N ILE A 69 -12.33 13.51 30.66
CA ILE A 69 -13.76 13.56 30.98
C ILE A 69 -14.52 14.42 29.95
N LEU A 70 -14.02 15.63 29.62
CA LEU A 70 -14.64 16.50 28.62
C LEU A 70 -14.65 15.86 27.24
N GLY A 71 -13.58 15.15 26.87
CA GLY A 71 -13.54 14.41 25.62
C GLY A 71 -14.60 13.30 25.58
N LEU A 72 -14.70 12.46 26.61
CA LEU A 72 -15.75 11.44 26.69
C LEU A 72 -17.15 12.04 26.60
N ALA A 73 -17.40 13.14 27.33
CA ALA A 73 -18.68 13.84 27.30
C ALA A 73 -19.01 14.35 25.88
N GLY A 74 -18.01 14.90 25.16
CA GLY A 74 -18.15 15.32 23.77
C GLY A 74 -18.50 14.16 22.82
N TYR A 75 -17.85 13.01 22.96
CA TYR A 75 -18.17 11.81 22.18
C TYR A 75 -19.58 11.27 22.48
N ILE A 76 -20.02 11.25 23.75
CA ILE A 76 -21.36 10.85 24.13
C ILE A 76 -22.41 11.83 23.58
N LEU A 77 -22.14 13.14 23.66
CA LEU A 77 -23.02 14.16 23.09
C LEU A 77 -23.15 13.97 21.57
N LEU A 78 -22.05 13.73 20.88
CA LEU A 78 -22.07 13.49 19.42
C LEU A 78 -22.88 12.23 19.08
N ALA A 79 -22.71 11.14 19.86
CA ALA A 79 -23.50 9.92 19.69
C ALA A 79 -24.99 10.17 19.93
N ALA A 80 -25.37 10.94 20.98
CA ALA A 80 -26.74 11.33 21.26
C ALA A 80 -27.35 12.18 20.14
N VAL A 81 -26.58 13.14 19.60
CA VAL A 81 -27.01 13.95 18.46
C VAL A 81 -27.26 13.08 17.22
N LEU A 82 -26.41 12.09 16.94
CA LEU A 82 -26.64 11.16 15.83
C LEU A 82 -27.91 10.34 16.01
N ILE A 83 -28.19 9.86 17.23
CA ILE A 83 -29.42 9.13 17.55
C ILE A 83 -30.66 10.03 17.37
N VAL A 84 -30.59 11.31 17.75
CA VAL A 84 -31.67 12.27 17.51
C VAL A 84 -31.82 12.59 16.01
N LEU A 85 -30.72 12.79 15.29
CA LEU A 85 -30.73 13.01 13.83
C LEU A 85 -31.28 11.82 13.05
N GLN A 86 -31.34 10.63 13.65
CA GLN A 86 -31.98 9.46 13.06
C GLN A 86 -33.47 9.70 12.74
N TYR A 87 -34.15 10.54 13.49
CA TYR A 87 -35.52 10.95 13.16
C TYR A 87 -35.60 11.80 11.88
N PHE A 88 -34.46 12.34 11.42
CA PHE A 88 -34.30 12.96 10.13
C PHE A 88 -33.61 11.98 9.15
N LEU A 89 -34.16 10.78 9.02
CA LEU A 89 -33.62 9.62 8.28
C LEU A 89 -33.03 9.97 6.93
N TRP A 90 -33.63 10.91 6.23
CA TRP A 90 -33.18 11.34 4.92
C TRP A 90 -31.72 11.85 4.90
N ILE A 91 -31.20 12.49 5.93
CA ILE A 91 -29.82 12.96 6.01
C ILE A 91 -28.86 11.77 6.11
N ILE A 92 -29.21 10.77 6.92
CA ILE A 92 -28.37 9.58 7.18
C ILE A 92 -28.29 8.70 5.94
N THR A 93 -29.38 8.64 5.18
CA THR A 93 -29.42 7.86 3.92
C THR A 93 -28.75 8.59 2.77
N ILE A 94 -28.92 9.90 2.65
CA ILE A 94 -28.35 10.71 1.57
C ILE A 94 -26.81 10.80 1.69
N ALA A 95 -26.28 11.04 2.90
CA ALA A 95 -24.83 11.27 3.05
C ALA A 95 -23.94 10.09 2.58
N PRO A 96 -24.21 8.82 2.94
CA PRO A 96 -23.49 7.67 2.37
C PRO A 96 -23.64 7.55 0.86
N CYS A 97 -24.83 7.75 0.31
CA CYS A 97 -25.07 7.69 -1.14
C CYS A 97 -24.26 8.77 -1.88
N LEU A 98 -24.29 10.01 -1.40
CA LEU A 98 -23.50 11.10 -1.98
C LEU A 98 -21.99 10.81 -1.87
N LEU A 99 -21.51 10.36 -0.71
CA LEU A 99 -20.09 10.04 -0.52
C LEU A 99 -19.64 8.93 -1.48
N ILE A 100 -20.40 7.85 -1.55
CA ILE A 100 -20.09 6.73 -2.45
C ILE A 100 -20.25 7.16 -3.91
N GLY A 101 -21.25 7.97 -4.22
CA GLY A 101 -21.44 8.54 -5.54
C GLY A 101 -20.24 9.39 -6.00
N ILE A 102 -19.77 10.30 -5.17
CA ILE A 102 -18.57 11.13 -5.45
C ILE A 102 -17.34 10.25 -5.63
N VAL A 103 -17.12 9.28 -4.73
CA VAL A 103 -15.99 8.35 -4.85
C VAL A 103 -16.08 7.52 -6.13
N SER A 104 -17.27 7.05 -6.49
CA SER A 104 -17.50 6.31 -7.75
C SER A 104 -17.18 7.18 -8.96
N LEU A 105 -17.57 8.44 -8.98
CA LEU A 105 -17.21 9.38 -10.04
C LEU A 105 -15.69 9.54 -10.16
N ILE A 106 -15.01 9.78 -9.06
CA ILE A 106 -13.55 9.91 -9.03
C ILE A 106 -12.89 8.65 -9.59
N VAL A 107 -13.31 7.46 -9.10
CA VAL A 107 -12.79 6.18 -9.59
C VAL A 107 -13.08 5.99 -11.08
N GLY A 108 -14.27 6.36 -11.52
CA GLY A 108 -14.67 6.30 -12.93
C GLY A 108 -13.79 7.18 -13.83
N VAL A 109 -13.54 8.43 -13.43
CA VAL A 109 -12.64 9.35 -14.14
C VAL A 109 -11.20 8.81 -14.18
N VAL A 110 -10.69 8.33 -13.05
CA VAL A 110 -9.35 7.71 -12.99
C VAL A 110 -9.25 6.52 -13.95
N ARG A 111 -10.27 5.66 -14.00
CA ARG A 111 -10.31 4.53 -14.94
C ARG A 111 -10.40 4.97 -16.41
N ALA A 112 -11.08 6.08 -16.70
CA ALA A 112 -11.08 6.68 -18.03
C ALA A 112 -9.66 7.11 -18.44
N LEU A 113 -8.95 7.77 -17.55
CA LEU A 113 -7.56 8.18 -17.80
C LEU A 113 -6.63 6.96 -18.00
N ILE A 114 -6.82 5.90 -17.20
CA ILE A 114 -6.11 4.62 -17.37
C ILE A 114 -6.44 4.00 -18.74
N CYS A 115 -7.70 4.01 -19.15
CA CYS A 115 -8.14 3.51 -20.45
C CYS A 115 -7.42 4.23 -21.59
N VAL A 116 -7.41 5.57 -21.57
CA VAL A 116 -6.70 6.40 -22.56
C VAL A 116 -5.20 6.08 -22.56
N ASN A 117 -4.60 5.95 -21.39
CA ASN A 117 -3.17 5.60 -21.27
C ASN A 117 -2.88 4.20 -21.83
N CYS A 118 -3.76 3.23 -21.57
CA CYS A 118 -3.64 1.89 -22.14
C CYS A 118 -3.66 1.90 -23.67
N PHE A 119 -4.60 2.63 -24.28
CA PHE A 119 -4.69 2.73 -25.73
C PHE A 119 -3.50 3.49 -26.34
N SER A 120 -3.06 4.57 -25.69
CA SER A 120 -1.91 5.36 -26.17
C SER A 120 -0.60 4.59 -26.15
N ASN A 121 -0.45 3.63 -25.24
CA ASN A 121 0.80 2.88 -25.04
C ASN A 121 0.69 1.38 -25.42
N GLY A 122 -0.40 0.97 -26.07
CA GLY A 122 -0.58 -0.42 -26.50
C GLY A 122 -0.79 -1.45 -25.39
N TYR A 123 -1.29 -1.03 -24.19
CA TYR A 123 -1.50 -1.94 -23.08
C TYR A 123 -2.71 -2.85 -23.24
N ARG A 124 -2.59 -4.05 -22.69
CA ARG A 124 -3.75 -4.92 -22.46
C ARG A 124 -4.58 -4.39 -21.28
N GLY A 125 -5.90 -4.41 -21.43
CA GLY A 125 -6.82 -4.01 -20.36
C GLY A 125 -7.48 -2.63 -20.55
N GLY A 126 -7.16 -1.89 -21.61
CA GLY A 126 -7.80 -0.62 -21.93
C GLY A 126 -9.31 -0.73 -22.03
N ILE A 127 -9.82 -1.73 -22.75
CA ILE A 127 -11.27 -1.98 -22.92
C ILE A 127 -11.95 -2.20 -21.56
N MET A 128 -11.38 -3.05 -20.71
CA MET A 128 -11.96 -3.31 -19.37
C MET A 128 -11.98 -2.08 -18.49
N ASN A 129 -10.90 -1.28 -18.51
CA ASN A 129 -10.89 -0.02 -17.78
C ASN A 129 -11.90 0.98 -18.35
N GLY A 130 -12.11 1.02 -19.65
CA GLY A 130 -13.15 1.82 -20.30
C GLY A 130 -14.56 1.41 -19.86
N LEU A 131 -14.85 0.10 -19.88
CA LEU A 131 -16.14 -0.42 -19.42
C LEU A 131 -16.38 -0.10 -17.94
N PHE A 132 -15.42 -0.36 -17.08
CA PHE A 132 -15.54 -0.02 -15.67
C PHE A 132 -15.63 1.49 -15.42
N SER A 133 -14.95 2.32 -16.23
CA SER A 133 -15.08 3.77 -16.16
C SER A 133 -16.55 4.20 -16.38
N ILE A 134 -17.17 3.70 -17.45
CA ILE A 134 -18.57 4.01 -17.76
C ILE A 134 -19.49 3.56 -16.62
N ILE A 135 -19.30 2.34 -16.12
CA ILE A 135 -20.11 1.80 -15.01
C ILE A 135 -19.96 2.67 -13.76
N PHE A 136 -18.75 3.03 -13.36
CA PHE A 136 -18.52 3.83 -12.15
C PHE A 136 -18.99 5.26 -12.30
N ILE A 137 -18.83 5.90 -13.47
CA ILE A 137 -19.36 7.24 -13.74
C ILE A 137 -20.88 7.23 -13.66
N PHE A 138 -21.52 6.27 -14.36
CA PHE A 138 -22.96 6.15 -14.36
C PHE A 138 -23.51 5.88 -12.94
N ALA A 139 -22.95 4.90 -12.23
CA ALA A 139 -23.34 4.60 -10.85
C ALA A 139 -23.14 5.82 -9.93
N GLY A 140 -22.04 6.56 -10.09
CA GLY A 140 -21.78 7.77 -9.34
C GLY A 140 -22.82 8.85 -9.57
N LEU A 141 -23.19 9.09 -10.82
CA LEU A 141 -24.24 10.06 -11.18
C LEU A 141 -25.60 9.65 -10.61
N VAL A 142 -25.98 8.39 -10.78
CA VAL A 142 -27.24 7.86 -10.25
C VAL A 142 -27.34 8.02 -8.75
N LEU A 143 -26.28 7.68 -8.01
CA LEU A 143 -26.25 7.84 -6.54
C LEU A 143 -26.28 9.31 -6.08
N ILE A 144 -25.77 10.24 -6.88
CA ILE A 144 -25.78 11.67 -6.54
C ILE A 144 -27.14 12.30 -6.83
N PHE A 145 -27.76 11.96 -7.98
CA PHE A 145 -28.99 12.60 -8.39
C PHE A 145 -30.26 11.96 -7.77
N SER A 146 -30.20 10.68 -7.40
CA SER A 146 -31.36 9.97 -6.81
C SER A 146 -30.92 9.14 -5.59
N PRO A 147 -30.36 9.75 -4.54
CA PRO A 147 -29.75 9.03 -3.43
C PRO A 147 -30.78 8.19 -2.63
N LEU A 148 -32.00 8.67 -2.44
CA LEU A 148 -33.03 7.98 -1.68
C LEU A 148 -33.56 6.72 -2.39
N GLU A 149 -33.81 6.83 -3.69
CA GLU A 149 -34.35 5.72 -4.50
C GLU A 149 -33.31 4.59 -4.68
N ASN A 150 -32.03 4.94 -4.67
CA ASN A 150 -30.94 4.00 -4.95
C ASN A 150 -30.29 3.38 -3.71
N PHE A 151 -30.79 3.71 -2.50
CA PHE A 151 -30.24 3.13 -1.26
C PHE A 151 -30.37 1.60 -1.23
N VAL A 152 -31.47 1.05 -1.71
CA VAL A 152 -31.68 -0.41 -1.81
C VAL A 152 -30.66 -1.05 -2.73
N THR A 153 -30.42 -0.45 -3.90
CA THR A 153 -29.40 -0.91 -4.86
C THR A 153 -28.00 -0.86 -4.26
N LEU A 154 -27.66 0.23 -3.57
CA LEU A 154 -26.39 0.39 -2.86
C LEU A 154 -26.19 -0.71 -1.81
N ARG A 155 -27.23 -1.05 -1.05
CA ARG A 155 -27.21 -2.13 -0.07
C ARG A 155 -26.84 -3.47 -0.69
N TYR A 156 -27.46 -3.84 -1.82
CA TYR A 156 -27.14 -5.08 -2.52
C TYR A 156 -25.70 -5.10 -3.04
N ILE A 157 -25.22 -3.98 -3.57
CA ILE A 157 -23.83 -3.86 -4.05
C ILE A 157 -22.84 -4.06 -2.87
N ILE A 158 -23.08 -3.39 -1.75
CA ILE A 158 -22.22 -3.53 -0.56
C ILE A 158 -22.24 -4.95 -0.03
N SER A 159 -23.43 -5.56 0.04
CA SER A 159 -23.61 -6.92 0.51
C SER A 159 -22.86 -7.92 -0.36
N LEU A 160 -23.03 -7.85 -1.68
CA LEU A 160 -22.29 -8.71 -2.62
C LEU A 160 -20.78 -8.51 -2.49
N TYR A 161 -20.32 -7.27 -2.37
CA TYR A 161 -18.91 -6.97 -2.16
C TYR A 161 -18.36 -7.61 -0.88
N LEU A 162 -19.08 -7.50 0.24
CA LEU A 162 -18.70 -8.12 1.51
C LEU A 162 -18.69 -9.64 1.42
N LEU A 163 -19.62 -10.25 0.66
CA LEU A 163 -19.66 -11.69 0.45
C LEU A 163 -18.39 -12.16 -0.29
N ILE A 164 -18.03 -11.49 -1.37
CA ILE A 164 -16.82 -11.79 -2.13
C ILE A 164 -15.58 -11.60 -1.26
N TYR A 165 -15.56 -10.53 -0.43
CA TYR A 165 -14.48 -10.29 0.52
C TYR A 165 -14.38 -11.40 1.59
N ALA A 166 -15.52 -11.89 2.11
CA ALA A 166 -15.54 -13.01 3.04
C ALA A 166 -14.97 -14.29 2.41
N ILE A 167 -15.33 -14.59 1.15
CA ILE A 167 -14.76 -15.72 0.40
C ILE A 167 -13.24 -15.59 0.29
N THR A 168 -12.73 -14.39 0.04
CA THR A 168 -11.28 -14.14 0.01
C THR A 168 -10.62 -14.43 1.36
N LEU A 169 -11.23 -13.99 2.47
CA LEU A 169 -10.72 -14.25 3.82
C LEU A 169 -10.77 -15.75 4.18
N PHE A 170 -11.81 -16.49 3.74
CA PHE A 170 -11.84 -17.95 3.89
C PHE A 170 -10.75 -18.64 3.09
N GLY A 171 -10.45 -18.16 1.89
CA GLY A 171 -9.32 -18.61 1.09
C GLY A 171 -7.98 -18.39 1.80
N ASP A 172 -7.82 -17.23 2.45
CA ASP A 172 -6.64 -16.91 3.27
C ASP A 172 -6.52 -17.86 4.47
N PHE A 173 -7.62 -18.05 5.20
CA PHE A 173 -7.65 -19.01 6.33
C PHE A 173 -7.27 -20.42 5.87
N TYR A 174 -7.86 -20.89 4.79
CA TYR A 174 -7.56 -22.21 4.24
C TYR A 174 -6.06 -22.35 3.92
N ALA A 175 -5.46 -21.32 3.32
CA ALA A 175 -4.04 -21.30 3.02
C ALA A 175 -3.16 -21.24 4.28
N GLU A 176 -3.63 -20.56 5.35
CA GLU A 176 -2.91 -20.50 6.62
C GLU A 176 -2.91 -21.86 7.36
N VAL A 177 -3.99 -22.64 7.22
CA VAL A 177 -4.15 -23.94 7.89
C VAL A 177 -3.54 -25.10 7.10
N THR A 178 -3.71 -25.06 5.77
CA THR A 178 -3.17 -26.11 4.91
C THR A 178 -1.69 -25.88 4.69
N ARG A 179 -0.86 -26.43 5.55
CA ARG A 179 0.59 -26.55 5.35
C ARG A 179 0.83 -27.42 4.12
N SER A 180 0.81 -26.84 2.95
CA SER A 180 1.24 -27.57 1.78
C SER A 180 2.69 -27.20 1.47
N ASP A 181 3.56 -28.20 1.40
CA ASP A 181 4.89 -28.11 0.81
C ASP A 181 4.82 -27.51 -0.62
N LEU A 182 3.62 -27.51 -1.20
CA LEU A 182 3.26 -26.83 -2.46
C LEU A 182 3.42 -25.30 -2.43
N GLU A 183 3.48 -24.66 -1.28
CA GLU A 183 3.78 -23.21 -1.21
C GLU A 183 5.26 -22.91 -1.52
N GLU A 184 6.15 -23.88 -1.36
CA GLU A 184 7.56 -23.71 -1.69
C GLU A 184 7.81 -23.49 -3.18
N GLU A 185 7.00 -24.08 -4.05
CA GLU A 185 7.14 -23.96 -5.51
C GLU A 185 6.01 -23.14 -6.18
N ARG A 186 5.13 -22.53 -5.39
CA ARG A 186 4.00 -21.80 -5.95
C ARG A 186 4.44 -20.61 -6.77
N MET A 187 4.29 -20.70 -8.09
CA MET A 187 4.51 -19.61 -9.03
C MET A 187 3.26 -18.73 -9.17
N HIS A 188 2.06 -19.32 -9.03
CA HIS A 188 0.81 -18.59 -9.20
C HIS A 188 0.44 -17.82 -7.93
N ARG A 189 0.14 -16.54 -8.09
CA ARG A 189 -0.32 -15.67 -7.03
C ARG A 189 -1.82 -15.72 -6.84
N ARG A 190 -2.28 -15.53 -5.62
CA ARG A 190 -3.69 -15.32 -5.32
C ARG A 190 -4.03 -13.86 -5.53
N THR A 191 -5.26 -13.64 -5.94
CA THR A 191 -5.80 -12.30 -6.10
C THR A 191 -6.62 -11.97 -4.86
N HIS A 192 -6.19 -11.01 -4.06
CA HIS A 192 -6.94 -10.53 -2.91
C HIS A 192 -7.82 -9.35 -3.30
N ILE A 193 -9.10 -9.39 -2.91
CA ILE A 193 -9.96 -8.22 -2.95
C ILE A 193 -9.62 -7.38 -1.71
N SER A 194 -9.07 -6.19 -1.95
CA SER A 194 -8.79 -5.26 -0.86
C SER A 194 -10.08 -4.60 -0.36
N LEU A 195 -10.09 -4.19 0.91
CA LEU A 195 -11.10 -3.26 1.40
C LEU A 195 -11.09 -1.99 0.53
N PRO A 196 -12.25 -1.28 0.42
CA PRO A 196 -12.30 -0.03 -0.31
C PRO A 196 -11.15 0.91 0.05
N ASN A 197 -10.56 1.56 -0.94
CA ASN A 197 -9.36 2.39 -0.76
C ASN A 197 -9.49 3.45 0.33
N ILE A 198 -10.69 3.95 0.56
CA ILE A 198 -10.96 4.89 1.66
C ILE A 198 -10.62 4.23 3.00
N ILE A 199 -11.08 3.00 3.24
CA ILE A 199 -10.85 2.28 4.51
C ILE A 199 -9.37 1.91 4.65
N THR A 200 -8.74 1.46 3.56
CA THR A 200 -7.31 1.15 3.57
C THR A 200 -6.45 2.39 3.77
N ALA A 201 -6.82 3.53 3.19
CA ALA A 201 -6.11 4.80 3.36
C ALA A 201 -6.09 5.25 4.84
N PHE A 202 -7.20 5.14 5.57
CA PHE A 202 -7.22 5.44 7.01
C PHE A 202 -6.33 4.50 7.82
N LYS A 203 -6.33 3.19 7.51
CA LYS A 203 -5.46 2.23 8.17
C LYS A 203 -3.98 2.53 7.91
N ILE A 204 -3.62 2.79 6.67
CA ILE A 204 -2.26 3.15 6.26
C ILE A 204 -1.80 4.41 6.99
N LYS A 205 -2.64 5.45 7.04
CA LYS A 205 -2.33 6.69 7.74
C LYS A 205 -2.05 6.45 9.23
N ASN A 206 -2.84 5.60 9.89
CA ASN A 206 -2.62 5.28 11.29
C ASN A 206 -1.34 4.48 11.51
N MET A 207 -1.05 3.50 10.65
CA MET A 207 0.18 2.70 10.72
C MET A 207 1.42 3.57 10.51
N VAL A 208 1.40 4.46 9.52
CA VAL A 208 2.49 5.43 9.26
C VAL A 208 2.68 6.35 10.46
N LYS A 209 1.58 6.85 11.04
CA LYS A 209 1.63 7.68 12.25
C LYS A 209 2.21 6.94 13.46
N GLU A 210 1.91 5.66 13.61
CA GLU A 210 2.51 4.82 14.67
C GLU A 210 4.03 4.67 14.45
N ILE A 211 4.48 4.44 13.22
CA ILE A 211 5.91 4.37 12.89
C ILE A 211 6.62 5.68 13.26
N TYR A 212 6.07 6.83 12.85
CA TYR A 212 6.67 8.12 13.20
C TYR A 212 6.68 8.38 14.70
N LYS A 213 5.60 8.03 15.39
CA LYS A 213 5.55 8.15 16.85
C LYS A 213 6.58 7.26 17.53
N GLU A 214 6.80 6.04 17.07
CA GLU A 214 7.87 5.17 17.56
C GLU A 214 9.25 5.78 17.30
N ILE A 215 9.44 6.44 16.16
CA ILE A 215 10.69 7.15 15.82
C ILE A 215 10.92 8.30 16.80
N GLU A 216 9.92 9.15 17.04
CA GLU A 216 10.01 10.31 17.94
C GLU A 216 10.18 9.91 19.40
N ASP A 217 9.35 9.00 19.93
CA ASP A 217 9.34 8.59 21.34
C ASP A 217 10.63 7.85 21.76
N ASN A 218 11.33 7.19 20.82
CA ASN A 218 12.48 6.33 21.12
C ASN A 218 13.83 6.86 20.61
N ASN A 219 13.89 8.06 20.08
CA ASN A 219 15.11 8.61 19.46
C ASN A 219 15.67 7.68 18.37
N PHE A 220 14.80 7.14 17.52
CA PHE A 220 15.14 6.15 16.48
C PHE A 220 15.98 6.71 15.33
N GLU A 221 16.25 8.01 15.28
CA GLU A 221 17.16 8.62 14.30
C GLU A 221 18.52 7.89 14.16
N LYS A 222 18.81 6.96 15.05
CA LYS A 222 20.07 6.21 15.10
C LYS A 222 19.90 4.70 15.01
N ARG A 223 18.72 4.17 14.64
CA ARG A 223 18.45 2.73 14.76
C ARG A 223 17.97 2.11 13.47
N ILE A 224 18.47 0.92 13.22
CA ILE A 224 17.92 -0.03 12.25
C ILE A 224 17.17 -1.08 13.07
N ILE A 225 15.91 -1.32 12.73
CA ILE A 225 15.06 -2.31 13.40
C ILE A 225 14.96 -3.52 12.48
N VAL A 226 15.28 -4.68 13.02
CA VAL A 226 15.14 -5.96 12.31
C VAL A 226 14.08 -6.80 13.02
N GLU A 227 13.04 -7.12 12.30
CA GLU A 227 11.98 -8.01 12.75
C GLU A 227 12.07 -9.34 12.00
N ASP A 228 12.43 -10.40 12.70
CA ASP A 228 12.46 -11.74 12.13
C ASP A 228 11.13 -12.47 12.42
N LYS A 229 10.69 -13.28 11.47
CA LYS A 229 9.53 -14.13 11.62
C LYS A 229 9.85 -15.28 12.58
N GLU A 230 8.99 -15.51 13.57
CA GLU A 230 9.13 -16.69 14.43
C GLU A 230 8.85 -17.98 13.63
N ASN A 231 9.66 -19.00 13.85
CA ASN A 231 9.51 -20.33 13.25
C ASN A 231 9.46 -20.36 11.71
N SER A 232 10.21 -19.48 11.05
CA SER A 232 10.41 -19.58 9.62
C SER A 232 11.22 -20.86 9.29
N SER A 233 10.74 -21.65 8.34
CA SER A 233 11.51 -22.74 7.75
C SER A 233 12.54 -22.27 6.72
N PHE A 234 12.58 -20.97 6.45
CA PHE A 234 13.44 -20.34 5.44
C PHE A 234 14.52 -19.51 6.12
N ASP A 235 15.78 -19.72 5.73
CA ASP A 235 16.93 -19.10 6.40
C ASP A 235 17.63 -18.04 5.57
N LYS A 236 17.49 -18.05 4.25
CA LYS A 236 18.27 -17.18 3.35
C LYS A 236 17.40 -16.16 2.63
N VAL A 237 17.61 -14.88 2.93
CA VAL A 237 17.03 -13.78 2.15
C VAL A 237 17.74 -13.69 0.80
N ASN A 238 16.98 -13.62 -0.30
CA ASN A 238 17.53 -13.48 -1.63
C ASN A 238 16.87 -12.41 -2.49
N LEU A 239 15.80 -11.77 -1.97
CA LEU A 239 15.16 -10.61 -2.58
C LEU A 239 14.58 -9.71 -1.48
N GLU A 240 14.69 -8.41 -1.67
CA GLU A 240 14.13 -7.40 -0.79
C GLU A 240 13.12 -6.54 -1.57
N ILE A 241 11.96 -6.29 -0.97
CA ILE A 241 10.91 -5.40 -1.49
C ILE A 241 10.93 -4.15 -0.63
N ASN A 242 11.36 -3.04 -1.18
CA ASN A 242 11.58 -1.81 -0.45
C ASN A 242 10.43 -0.83 -0.66
N LEU A 243 10.02 -0.22 0.43
CA LEU A 243 9.03 0.85 0.47
C LEU A 243 9.68 2.08 1.09
N HIS A 244 9.69 3.17 0.34
CA HIS A 244 10.24 4.44 0.79
C HIS A 244 9.14 5.24 1.48
N LEU A 245 9.39 5.61 2.71
CA LEU A 245 8.52 6.45 3.50
C LEU A 245 9.08 7.86 3.45
N THR A 246 8.44 8.72 2.69
CA THR A 246 8.85 10.12 2.53
C THR A 246 8.60 10.95 3.78
N ASP A 247 9.25 12.08 3.89
CA ASP A 247 9.27 13.04 5.00
C ASP A 247 7.94 13.12 5.78
N PRO A 248 8.01 13.26 7.13
CA PRO A 248 6.88 13.38 8.05
C PRO A 248 5.80 14.39 7.63
N SER A 249 6.16 15.44 6.91
CA SER A 249 5.20 16.42 6.39
C SER A 249 4.20 15.83 5.39
N GLY A 250 4.56 14.74 4.70
CA GLY A 250 3.71 14.05 3.72
C GLY A 250 2.96 12.84 4.26
N ASN A 251 3.43 12.21 5.36
CA ASN A 251 2.83 11.02 6.01
C ASN A 251 2.44 9.90 5.03
N GLN A 252 3.22 9.65 3.97
CA GLN A 252 2.88 8.68 2.93
C GLN A 252 4.10 7.94 2.39
N PHE A 253 3.84 6.74 1.88
CA PHE A 253 4.82 6.01 1.10
C PHE A 253 4.96 6.64 -0.29
N GLY A 254 6.17 7.07 -0.64
CA GLY A 254 6.46 7.76 -1.91
C GLY A 254 6.87 6.85 -3.03
N HIS A 255 7.63 5.78 -2.75
CA HIS A 255 8.25 4.94 -3.76
C HIS A 255 8.32 3.47 -3.35
N MET A 256 8.50 2.58 -4.35
CA MET A 256 8.71 1.15 -4.16
C MET A 256 9.72 0.64 -5.19
N ASP A 257 10.65 -0.18 -4.74
CA ASP A 257 11.63 -0.86 -5.59
C ASP A 257 11.95 -2.27 -5.09
N ILE A 258 12.77 -3.01 -5.84
CA ILE A 258 13.18 -4.38 -5.51
C ILE A 258 14.71 -4.44 -5.52
N ALA A 259 15.28 -5.09 -4.50
CA ALA A 259 16.70 -5.38 -4.46
C ALA A 259 16.99 -6.89 -4.57
N ILE A 260 17.97 -7.25 -5.39
CA ILE A 260 18.51 -8.60 -5.52
C ILE A 260 20.04 -8.49 -5.43
N GLY A 261 20.61 -9.17 -4.45
CA GLY A 261 22.03 -9.01 -4.15
C GLY A 261 22.40 -7.57 -3.82
N ASP A 262 23.36 -7.00 -4.53
CA ASP A 262 23.85 -5.64 -4.30
C ASP A 262 23.24 -4.58 -5.23
N THR A 263 22.18 -4.93 -5.95
CA THR A 263 21.53 -4.04 -6.93
C THR A 263 20.08 -3.81 -6.59
N VAL A 264 19.66 -2.54 -6.60
CA VAL A 264 18.27 -2.10 -6.57
C VAL A 264 17.79 -1.88 -7.99
N TYR A 265 16.64 -2.44 -8.30
CA TYR A 265 15.93 -2.32 -9.57
C TYR A 265 14.70 -1.44 -9.34
N SER A 266 14.70 -0.29 -9.94
CA SER A 266 13.70 0.73 -9.69
C SER A 266 13.09 1.27 -10.99
N TYR A 267 11.81 1.63 -10.93
CA TYR A 267 11.09 2.25 -12.04
C TYR A 267 10.43 3.54 -11.55
N GLY A 268 10.68 4.64 -12.28
CA GLY A 268 10.21 5.94 -11.82
C GLY A 268 10.24 7.03 -12.90
N THR A 269 10.31 8.29 -12.45
CA THR A 269 10.39 9.49 -13.28
C THR A 269 11.73 10.19 -13.09
N TYR A 270 12.81 9.47 -13.34
CA TYR A 270 14.18 9.95 -13.09
C TYR A 270 14.63 11.03 -14.05
N ASP A 271 14.04 11.12 -15.26
CA ASP A 271 14.26 12.24 -16.20
C ASP A 271 13.25 13.36 -15.92
N LYS A 272 13.65 14.33 -15.10
CA LYS A 272 12.79 15.48 -14.76
C LYS A 272 12.44 16.36 -15.95
N SER A 273 13.21 16.33 -17.04
CA SER A 273 12.93 17.11 -18.26
C SER A 273 11.67 16.65 -18.99
N LYS A 274 11.26 15.39 -18.77
CA LYS A 274 10.06 14.78 -19.37
C LYS A 274 8.83 14.83 -18.47
N ASN A 275 8.95 15.38 -17.26
CA ASN A 275 7.86 15.43 -16.31
C ASN A 275 6.76 16.39 -16.75
N LYS A 276 5.51 15.91 -16.70
CA LYS A 276 4.29 16.69 -16.88
C LYS A 276 3.46 16.59 -15.60
N MET A 277 2.63 17.61 -15.32
CA MET A 277 1.78 17.66 -14.12
C MET A 277 2.56 17.34 -12.83
N ALA A 278 3.68 18.04 -12.60
CA ALA A 278 4.55 17.87 -11.44
C ALA A 278 5.09 16.42 -11.26
N GLY A 279 5.35 15.71 -12.35
CA GLY A 279 5.86 14.33 -12.31
C GLY A 279 4.79 13.24 -12.22
N PHE A 280 3.51 13.62 -12.21
CA PHE A 280 2.41 12.67 -12.20
C PHE A 280 2.29 11.87 -13.51
N ILE A 281 2.69 12.48 -14.62
CA ILE A 281 2.82 11.88 -15.94
C ILE A 281 4.24 12.16 -16.44
N SER A 282 4.94 11.15 -16.91
CA SER A 282 6.30 11.27 -17.47
C SER A 282 6.61 10.16 -18.45
N GLN A 283 7.74 10.27 -19.15
CA GLN A 283 8.42 9.13 -19.74
C GLN A 283 8.84 8.17 -18.63
N GLY A 284 8.59 6.88 -18.80
CA GLY A 284 9.06 5.86 -17.87
C GLY A 284 10.57 5.73 -17.92
N THR A 285 11.19 5.64 -16.75
CA THR A 285 12.64 5.39 -16.62
C THR A 285 12.88 4.21 -15.70
N TYR A 286 13.86 3.41 -16.05
CA TYR A 286 14.31 2.25 -15.28
C TYR A 286 15.71 2.50 -14.77
N ALA A 287 16.01 2.08 -13.54
CA ALA A 287 17.29 2.31 -12.89
C ALA A 287 17.83 1.03 -12.24
N GLU A 288 19.13 0.81 -12.42
CA GLU A 288 19.94 -0.16 -11.69
C GLU A 288 20.89 0.62 -10.77
N ILE A 289 20.72 0.49 -9.45
CA ILE A 289 21.38 1.34 -8.47
C ILE A 289 22.11 0.46 -7.46
N PRO A 290 23.37 0.76 -7.09
CA PRO A 290 24.08 0.06 -6.00
C PRO A 290 23.31 0.17 -4.69
N LYS A 291 22.91 -0.97 -4.12
CA LYS A 291 21.93 -1.05 -3.00
C LYS A 291 22.32 -0.19 -1.80
N LEU A 292 23.51 -0.39 -1.26
CA LEU A 292 23.91 0.27 -0.03
C LEU A 292 24.13 1.76 -0.16
N PRO A 293 24.87 2.23 -1.17
CA PRO A 293 24.98 3.64 -1.44
C PRO A 293 23.62 4.29 -1.62
N TYR A 294 22.68 3.59 -2.28
CA TYR A 294 21.32 4.10 -2.50
C TYR A 294 20.53 4.24 -1.20
N TYR A 295 20.55 3.23 -0.33
CA TYR A 295 19.87 3.32 0.97
C TYR A 295 20.43 4.46 1.82
N LYS A 296 21.77 4.62 1.87
CA LYS A 296 22.40 5.73 2.56
C LYS A 296 21.97 7.08 1.97
N TYR A 297 21.97 7.19 0.65
CA TYR A 297 21.59 8.40 -0.04
C TYR A 297 20.12 8.78 0.22
N CYS A 298 19.20 7.83 0.14
CA CYS A 298 17.78 8.09 0.42
C CYS A 298 17.56 8.59 1.85
N ILE A 299 18.26 8.01 2.82
CA ILE A 299 18.09 8.38 4.23
C ILE A 299 18.76 9.72 4.52
N ASP A 300 20.04 9.88 4.16
CA ASP A 300 20.83 11.03 4.55
C ASP A 300 20.54 12.27 3.70
N ASN A 301 20.27 12.10 2.40
CA ASN A 301 20.18 13.20 1.45
C ASN A 301 18.77 13.45 0.91
N CYS A 302 17.92 12.41 0.79
CA CYS A 302 16.51 12.59 0.41
C CYS A 302 15.61 12.81 1.63
N GLY A 303 16.01 12.32 2.81
CA GLY A 303 15.23 12.38 4.05
C GLY A 303 14.12 11.31 4.08
N ASP A 304 14.28 10.26 3.30
CA ASP A 304 13.39 9.10 3.29
C ASP A 304 13.80 8.08 4.35
N TYR A 305 12.83 7.29 4.81
CA TYR A 305 13.07 6.05 5.52
C TYR A 305 12.74 4.87 4.63
N ILE A 306 13.40 3.73 4.83
CA ILE A 306 13.18 2.55 3.99
C ILE A 306 12.67 1.40 4.85
N ILE A 307 11.57 0.76 4.41
CA ILE A 307 11.05 -0.46 5.00
C ILE A 307 11.22 -1.57 3.97
N SER A 308 12.13 -2.51 4.25
CA SER A 308 12.44 -3.64 3.39
C SER A 308 11.77 -4.92 3.89
N TYR A 309 10.94 -5.53 3.06
CA TYR A 309 10.40 -6.86 3.27
C TYR A 309 11.28 -7.88 2.57
N CYS A 310 11.99 -8.67 3.37
CA CYS A 310 12.99 -9.61 2.90
C CYS A 310 12.34 -10.97 2.64
N ALA A 311 12.42 -11.44 1.41
CA ALA A 311 11.84 -12.70 0.96
C ALA A 311 12.90 -13.77 0.71
N CYS A 312 12.49 -15.03 0.91
CA CYS A 312 13.24 -16.22 0.55
C CYS A 312 12.52 -16.95 -0.59
N PHE A 313 12.92 -16.73 -1.82
CA PHE A 313 12.37 -17.40 -2.99
C PHE A 313 13.19 -18.63 -3.37
N SER A 314 12.53 -19.62 -3.99
CA SER A 314 13.23 -20.72 -4.66
C SER A 314 14.05 -20.18 -5.84
N GLU A 315 15.04 -20.96 -6.28
CA GLU A 315 15.85 -20.57 -7.45
C GLU A 315 14.98 -20.32 -8.70
N LYS A 316 13.95 -21.12 -8.90
CA LYS A 316 13.01 -20.97 -10.02
C LYS A 316 12.26 -19.63 -9.95
N GLN A 317 11.77 -19.26 -8.78
CA GLN A 317 11.07 -17.98 -8.56
C GLN A 317 12.03 -16.79 -8.76
N LEU A 318 13.22 -16.87 -8.17
CA LEU A 318 14.22 -15.82 -8.27
C LEU A 318 14.73 -15.64 -9.72
N ASN A 319 14.94 -16.75 -10.43
CA ASN A 319 15.33 -16.71 -11.83
C ASN A 319 14.25 -16.08 -12.71
N SER A 320 12.96 -16.40 -12.48
CA SER A 320 11.86 -15.72 -13.19
C SER A 320 11.89 -14.20 -13.00
N VAL A 321 12.22 -13.69 -11.81
CA VAL A 321 12.38 -12.24 -11.60
C VAL A 321 13.58 -11.69 -12.37
N LYS A 322 14.72 -12.38 -12.33
CA LYS A 322 15.93 -11.96 -13.05
C LYS A 322 15.73 -11.98 -14.56
N ASP A 323 15.07 -13.01 -15.09
CA ASP A 323 14.76 -13.12 -16.51
C ASP A 323 13.86 -11.98 -16.99
N LYS A 324 12.84 -11.61 -16.17
CA LYS A 324 12.01 -10.43 -16.47
C LYS A 324 12.78 -9.13 -16.46
N ILE A 325 13.71 -8.95 -15.51
CA ILE A 325 14.59 -7.77 -15.47
C ILE A 325 15.45 -7.71 -16.72
N SER A 326 16.11 -8.81 -17.09
CA SER A 326 16.95 -8.87 -18.29
C SER A 326 16.17 -8.61 -19.56
N MET A 327 15.04 -9.32 -19.73
CA MET A 327 14.13 -9.12 -20.87
C MET A 327 13.66 -7.66 -20.95
N PHE A 328 13.23 -7.08 -19.81
CA PHE A 328 12.73 -5.71 -19.79
C PHE A 328 13.79 -4.70 -20.21
N LYS A 329 15.01 -4.90 -19.73
CA LYS A 329 16.14 -4.04 -20.06
C LYS A 329 16.54 -4.17 -21.54
N GLU A 330 16.62 -5.39 -22.06
CA GLU A 330 17.08 -5.67 -23.41
C GLU A 330 16.06 -5.28 -24.49
N GLU A 331 14.77 -5.53 -24.23
CA GLU A 331 13.73 -5.34 -25.25
C GLU A 331 13.09 -3.94 -25.20
N TYR A 332 13.04 -3.30 -24.02
CA TYR A 332 12.24 -2.08 -23.86
C TYR A 332 13.02 -0.85 -23.37
N CYS A 333 14.33 -0.98 -23.10
CA CYS A 333 15.10 0.10 -22.50
C CYS A 333 16.28 0.54 -23.37
N GLU A 334 16.51 1.86 -23.44
CA GLU A 334 17.70 2.47 -24.01
C GLU A 334 18.48 3.22 -22.94
N PRO A 335 19.82 3.19 -22.94
CA PRO A 335 20.63 3.93 -21.99
C PRO A 335 20.29 5.42 -22.01
N LEU A 336 20.14 6.03 -20.83
CA LEU A 336 19.89 7.45 -20.68
C LEU A 336 21.10 8.12 -20.05
N GLU A 337 21.75 8.99 -20.83
CA GLU A 337 22.88 9.78 -20.38
C GLU A 337 22.42 11.14 -19.89
N PHE A 338 22.96 11.58 -18.75
CA PHE A 338 22.72 12.89 -18.18
C PHE A 338 23.91 13.80 -18.40
N LYS A 339 23.65 15.01 -18.85
CA LYS A 339 24.66 16.07 -18.88
C LYS A 339 24.81 16.64 -17.48
N LEU A 340 25.90 16.28 -16.81
CA LEU A 340 26.19 16.76 -15.47
C LEU A 340 26.80 18.15 -15.51
N ASP A 341 26.17 19.12 -14.84
CA ASP A 341 26.69 20.50 -14.80
C ASP A 341 27.98 20.62 -13.98
N HIS A 342 28.18 19.74 -12.99
CA HIS A 342 29.37 19.69 -12.13
C HIS A 342 29.82 18.24 -11.93
N PRO A 343 30.45 17.60 -12.94
CA PRO A 343 30.83 16.19 -12.87
C PRO A 343 31.93 15.91 -11.83
N GLU A 344 32.68 16.93 -11.39
CA GLU A 344 33.69 16.85 -10.35
C GLU A 344 33.10 16.64 -8.94
N ILE A 345 31.82 16.99 -8.72
CA ILE A 345 31.14 16.81 -7.43
C ILE A 345 30.54 15.39 -7.40
N THR A 346 31.28 14.45 -6.82
CA THR A 346 30.88 13.04 -6.72
C THR A 346 30.28 12.65 -5.38
N THR A 347 30.36 13.54 -4.38
CA THR A 347 29.79 13.31 -3.06
C THR A 347 28.73 14.35 -2.75
N PRO A 348 27.55 13.95 -2.22
CA PRO A 348 26.55 14.93 -1.84
C PRO A 348 27.00 15.74 -0.63
N ASP A 349 26.66 17.02 -0.63
CA ASP A 349 26.84 17.91 0.51
C ASP A 349 25.88 17.47 1.64
N PRO A 350 26.39 17.16 2.83
CA PRO A 350 25.56 16.67 3.93
C PRO A 350 24.55 17.69 4.45
N ASP A 351 24.78 18.99 4.20
CA ASP A 351 23.90 20.07 4.62
C ASP A 351 22.78 20.39 3.59
N LYS A 352 22.79 19.71 2.44
CA LYS A 352 21.80 19.89 1.39
C LYS A 352 20.93 18.66 1.21
N ARG A 353 19.63 18.88 1.08
CA ARG A 353 18.71 17.84 0.62
C ARG A 353 18.73 17.76 -0.90
N TYR A 354 18.91 16.56 -1.41
CA TYR A 354 18.84 16.24 -2.81
C TYR A 354 17.56 15.43 -3.09
N GLY A 355 17.10 15.47 -4.34
CA GLY A 355 16.03 14.57 -4.76
C GLY A 355 16.62 13.33 -5.45
N ASP A 356 15.78 12.38 -5.73
CA ASP A 356 16.04 11.13 -6.45
C ASP A 356 16.09 11.29 -7.98
N SER A 357 16.49 12.46 -8.50
CA SER A 357 16.63 12.66 -9.95
C SER A 357 17.71 11.75 -10.52
N GLY A 358 17.51 11.30 -11.77
CA GLY A 358 18.49 10.44 -12.46
C GLY A 358 19.89 11.05 -12.51
N GLU A 359 19.98 12.37 -12.70
CA GLU A 359 21.24 13.09 -12.64
C GLU A 359 21.98 12.89 -11.30
N ASN A 360 21.27 13.03 -10.17
CA ASN A 360 21.85 12.84 -8.84
C ASN A 360 22.23 11.37 -8.59
N LEU A 361 21.39 10.43 -9.02
CA LEU A 361 21.67 9.01 -8.86
C LEU A 361 22.88 8.56 -9.69
N VAL A 362 23.04 9.08 -10.91
CA VAL A 362 24.23 8.83 -11.72
C VAL A 362 25.45 9.48 -11.09
N ARG A 363 25.36 10.76 -10.70
CA ARG A 363 26.48 11.54 -10.14
C ARG A 363 27.02 10.95 -8.82
N PHE A 364 26.14 10.67 -7.88
CA PHE A 364 26.53 10.30 -6.52
C PHE A 364 26.64 8.79 -6.29
N LEU A 365 25.91 8.00 -7.06
CA LEU A 365 25.79 6.56 -6.83
C LEU A 365 26.28 5.70 -8.00
N ASN A 366 26.72 6.33 -9.08
CA ASN A 366 27.08 5.62 -10.31
C ASN A 366 25.95 4.68 -10.80
N ALA A 367 24.70 5.13 -10.66
CA ALA A 367 23.54 4.40 -11.11
C ALA A 367 23.49 4.31 -12.64
N LYS A 368 22.97 3.21 -13.17
CA LYS A 368 22.67 3.07 -14.59
C LYS A 368 21.20 3.38 -14.81
N ILE A 369 20.90 4.41 -15.59
CA ILE A 369 19.54 4.84 -15.89
C ILE A 369 19.21 4.57 -17.34
N PHE A 370 17.99 4.13 -17.59
CA PHE A 370 17.50 3.79 -18.92
C PHE A 370 16.16 4.48 -19.17
N THR A 371 15.93 4.93 -20.39
CA THR A 371 14.60 5.36 -20.85
C THR A 371 13.84 4.15 -21.34
N VAL A 372 12.59 4.01 -20.93
CA VAL A 372 11.71 2.96 -21.46
C VAL A 372 11.10 3.46 -22.76
N VAL A 373 11.51 2.87 -23.88
CA VAL A 373 11.14 3.33 -25.23
C VAL A 373 9.90 2.64 -25.79
N ASP A 374 9.57 1.44 -25.29
CA ASP A 374 8.40 0.68 -25.72
C ASP A 374 7.79 -0.16 -24.59
N GLY A 375 6.68 -0.83 -24.88
CA GLY A 375 6.01 -1.75 -23.96
C GLY A 375 5.23 -1.06 -22.86
N SER A 376 4.88 -1.89 -21.88
CA SER A 376 3.88 -1.56 -20.83
C SER A 376 4.29 -0.45 -19.87
N PHE A 377 5.55 -0.15 -19.78
CA PHE A 377 6.13 0.84 -18.87
C PHE A 377 6.74 2.04 -19.59
N LYS A 378 6.40 2.26 -20.86
CA LYS A 378 6.89 3.40 -21.64
C LYS A 378 6.54 4.75 -21.01
N SER A 379 5.32 4.88 -20.48
CA SER A 379 4.88 6.09 -19.79
C SER A 379 4.66 5.82 -18.31
N TYR A 380 5.24 6.64 -17.46
CA TYR A 380 4.91 6.67 -16.04
C TYR A 380 3.59 7.41 -15.83
N PHE A 381 2.70 6.82 -15.04
CA PHE A 381 1.45 7.43 -14.63
C PHE A 381 1.17 7.07 -13.16
N GLY A 382 1.22 8.06 -12.28
CA GLY A 382 1.22 7.87 -10.82
C GLY A 382 0.08 7.03 -10.26
N VAL A 383 -1.05 6.92 -10.96
CA VAL A 383 -2.23 6.13 -10.49
C VAL A 383 -2.20 4.68 -10.93
N ASN A 384 -1.49 4.34 -12.01
CA ASN A 384 -1.56 2.99 -12.59
C ASN A 384 -0.18 2.45 -12.97
N VAL A 385 0.49 3.09 -13.93
CA VAL A 385 1.80 2.64 -14.44
C VAL A 385 2.88 3.33 -13.62
N ASN A 386 3.12 2.82 -12.43
CA ASN A 386 4.03 3.41 -11.45
C ASN A 386 5.03 2.37 -10.91
N CYS A 387 5.86 2.78 -9.98
CA CYS A 387 6.86 1.93 -9.33
C CYS A 387 6.24 0.67 -8.71
N VAL A 388 5.05 0.79 -8.12
CA VAL A 388 4.33 -0.35 -7.51
C VAL A 388 3.90 -1.38 -8.57
N GLN A 389 3.40 -0.92 -9.70
CA GLN A 389 3.01 -1.83 -10.78
C GLN A 389 4.20 -2.53 -11.41
N PHE A 390 5.32 -1.85 -11.53
CA PHE A 390 6.55 -2.45 -12.02
C PHE A 390 7.05 -3.54 -11.07
N ALA A 391 7.13 -3.25 -9.78
CA ALA A 391 7.51 -4.23 -8.77
C ALA A 391 6.52 -5.41 -8.71
N ASP A 392 5.19 -5.13 -8.76
CA ASP A 392 4.15 -6.17 -8.83
C ASP A 392 4.28 -7.06 -10.06
N TRP A 393 4.63 -6.48 -11.22
CA TRP A 393 4.90 -7.24 -12.44
C TRP A 393 6.14 -8.13 -12.31
N LEU A 394 7.23 -7.63 -11.74
CA LEU A 394 8.43 -8.44 -11.49
C LEU A 394 8.11 -9.63 -10.58
N LEU A 395 7.30 -9.40 -9.54
CA LEU A 395 6.94 -10.41 -8.55
C LEU A 395 5.80 -11.35 -8.99
N SER A 396 5.28 -11.22 -10.23
CA SER A 396 4.07 -11.94 -10.65
C SER A 396 4.19 -13.46 -10.61
N ASP A 397 5.40 -14.00 -10.76
CA ASP A 397 5.65 -15.45 -10.78
C ASP A 397 6.35 -15.96 -9.51
N THR A 398 6.32 -15.20 -8.44
CA THR A 398 6.96 -15.56 -7.15
C THR A 398 5.99 -16.13 -6.13
N GLY A 399 4.70 -16.22 -6.46
CA GLY A 399 3.66 -16.60 -5.52
C GLY A 399 3.29 -15.52 -4.50
N ILE A 400 3.94 -14.34 -4.54
CA ILE A 400 3.48 -13.18 -3.79
C ILE A 400 2.11 -12.76 -4.32
N ASP A 401 1.18 -12.60 -3.38
CA ASP A 401 -0.20 -12.27 -3.71
C ASP A 401 -0.31 -10.91 -4.40
N ALA A 402 -1.23 -10.81 -5.36
CA ALA A 402 -1.50 -9.57 -6.05
C ALA A 402 -2.54 -8.74 -5.29
N VAL A 403 -2.34 -7.44 -5.23
CA VAL A 403 -3.40 -6.52 -4.83
C VAL A 403 -4.34 -6.35 -6.01
N SER A 404 -5.60 -6.77 -5.86
CA SER A 404 -6.52 -6.78 -6.96
C SER A 404 -7.65 -5.77 -6.88
N MET A 405 -8.18 -5.64 -8.07
CA MET A 405 -9.56 -5.33 -8.45
C MET A 405 -10.18 -4.06 -7.86
N GLY A 406 -9.73 -2.94 -8.24
CA GLY A 406 -10.52 -1.72 -8.11
C GLY A 406 -9.88 -0.61 -7.30
N GLY A 407 -8.68 -0.82 -6.81
CA GLY A 407 -7.95 0.19 -6.08
C GLY A 407 -6.82 0.83 -6.88
N LEU A 408 -6.48 2.05 -6.54
CA LEU A 408 -5.25 2.68 -6.94
C LEU A 408 -4.08 1.88 -6.37
N ARG A 409 -3.13 1.51 -7.22
CA ARG A 409 -1.91 0.81 -6.78
C ARG A 409 -0.93 1.84 -6.23
N THR A 410 -0.97 2.03 -4.93
CA THR A 410 -0.06 2.93 -4.22
C THR A 410 0.92 2.15 -3.36
N PRO A 411 2.12 2.70 -3.07
CA PRO A 411 3.07 2.07 -2.15
C PRO A 411 2.45 1.76 -0.79
N GLY A 412 1.55 2.62 -0.29
CA GLY A 412 0.86 2.40 0.97
C GLY A 412 -0.07 1.18 0.98
N VAL A 413 -0.79 0.93 -0.12
CA VAL A 413 -1.64 -0.29 -0.25
C VAL A 413 -0.76 -1.53 -0.27
N PHE A 414 0.39 -1.45 -0.95
CA PHE A 414 1.35 -2.55 -1.01
C PHE A 414 2.00 -2.80 0.36
N TYR A 415 2.32 -1.74 1.11
CA TYR A 415 2.76 -1.84 2.50
C TYR A 415 1.78 -2.63 3.37
N TYR A 416 0.49 -2.27 3.32
CA TYR A 416 -0.55 -2.98 4.08
C TYR A 416 -0.63 -4.46 3.71
N MET A 417 -0.48 -4.79 2.43
CA MET A 417 -0.46 -6.17 1.96
C MET A 417 0.78 -6.93 2.47
N LEU A 418 1.97 -6.36 2.28
CA LEU A 418 3.22 -6.97 2.71
C LEU A 418 3.28 -7.17 4.23
N GLU A 419 2.78 -6.21 5.01
CA GLU A 419 2.67 -6.31 6.46
C GLU A 419 1.75 -7.47 6.87
N ASN A 420 0.59 -7.63 6.20
CA ASN A 420 -0.28 -8.78 6.44
C ASN A 420 0.39 -10.10 6.06
N MET A 421 1.11 -10.15 4.94
CA MET A 421 1.85 -11.33 4.49
C MET A 421 2.98 -11.68 5.46
N PHE A 422 3.72 -10.70 5.97
CA PHE A 422 4.77 -10.91 6.96
C PHE A 422 4.26 -11.58 8.23
N HIS A 423 3.04 -11.22 8.66
CA HIS A 423 2.40 -11.79 9.85
C HIS A 423 1.74 -13.15 9.62
N ARG A 424 1.61 -13.64 8.38
CA ARG A 424 1.05 -14.95 8.09
C ARG A 424 2.11 -16.04 8.33
N PRO A 425 1.75 -17.19 8.93
CA PRO A 425 2.60 -18.37 8.91
C PRO A 425 2.87 -18.79 7.45
N ASN A 426 3.88 -19.53 7.20
CA ASN A 426 4.17 -20.14 5.88
C ASN A 426 4.29 -19.16 4.69
N ASN A 427 4.57 -17.89 4.91
CA ASN A 427 4.84 -16.92 3.85
C ASN A 427 6.34 -16.76 3.61
N ARG A 428 6.69 -16.48 2.35
CA ARG A 428 8.07 -16.29 1.90
C ARG A 428 8.75 -15.02 2.43
N ILE A 429 7.99 -14.05 2.93
CA ILE A 429 8.54 -12.89 3.60
C ILE A 429 8.91 -13.30 5.02
N ILE A 430 10.21 -13.37 5.29
CA ILE A 430 10.76 -13.95 6.53
C ILE A 430 11.35 -12.90 7.48
N ARG A 431 11.65 -11.72 6.95
CA ARG A 431 12.24 -10.62 7.70
C ARG A 431 11.70 -9.28 7.23
N LYS A 432 11.58 -8.34 8.14
CA LYS A 432 11.30 -6.93 7.86
C LYS A 432 12.41 -6.10 8.46
N ILE A 433 12.98 -5.19 7.67
CA ILE A 433 14.04 -4.28 8.13
C ILE A 433 13.55 -2.85 7.92
N SER A 434 13.60 -2.06 8.98
CA SER A 434 13.27 -0.64 8.92
C SER A 434 14.54 0.18 9.11
N TYR A 435 14.93 0.89 8.06
CA TYR A 435 16.12 1.74 8.02
C TYR A 435 15.71 3.18 8.29
N PHE A 436 15.92 3.64 9.51
CA PHE A 436 15.70 5.03 9.94
C PHE A 436 17.00 5.81 10.12
N SER A 437 18.13 5.16 9.95
CA SER A 437 19.45 5.72 10.09
C SER A 437 20.46 4.94 9.27
N THR A 438 21.50 5.62 8.80
CA THR A 438 22.62 5.00 8.10
C THR A 438 23.67 4.41 9.05
N LYS A 439 23.59 4.70 10.36
CA LYS A 439 24.50 4.09 11.34
C LYS A 439 24.31 2.58 11.36
N ASN A 440 25.40 1.86 11.18
CA ASN A 440 25.47 0.39 11.18
C ASN A 440 24.83 -0.30 9.96
N ILE A 441 24.50 0.41 8.88
CA ILE A 441 24.08 -0.25 7.62
C ILE A 441 25.14 -1.24 7.15
N ASP A 442 26.42 -0.86 7.20
CA ASP A 442 27.54 -1.72 6.79
C ASP A 442 27.72 -2.97 7.67
N GLU A 443 27.35 -2.89 8.97
CA GLU A 443 27.37 -4.05 9.87
C GLU A 443 26.26 -5.04 9.58
N MET A 444 25.09 -4.57 9.14
CA MET A 444 23.96 -5.45 8.84
C MET A 444 24.22 -6.39 7.68
N ILE A 445 25.05 -5.98 6.73
CA ILE A 445 25.36 -6.80 5.55
C ILE A 445 26.23 -7.97 5.92
N LYS A 446 27.15 -7.78 6.88
CA LYS A 446 27.98 -8.84 7.41
C LYS A 446 27.18 -9.89 8.19
N LEU A 447 25.94 -9.57 8.61
CA LEU A 447 25.06 -10.46 9.37
C LEU A 447 23.95 -11.10 8.50
N GLY A 448 23.76 -10.65 7.27
CA GLY A 448 22.71 -11.12 6.35
C GLY A 448 23.24 -11.94 5.18
N SER A 449 24.52 -12.08 5.06
CA SER A 449 25.23 -13.02 4.17
C SER A 449 25.59 -14.28 4.97
#